data_85f2f50a959e9982649a39f621d60f42
#
_entry.id   85f2f50a959e9982649a39f621d60f42
#
_cell.length_a   1.000
_cell.length_b   1.000
_cell.length_c   1.000
_cell.angle_alpha   90.00
_cell.angle_beta   90.00
_cell.angle_gamma   90.00
#
_symmetry.space_group_name_H-M   'P 1'
#
loop_
_entity.id
_entity.type
_entity.pdbx_description
1 polymer ?
#
loop_
_entity_poly.entity_id
_entity_poly.type
_entity_poly.pdbx_seq_one_letter_code
_entity_poly.pdbx_strand_id
1 'polypeptide(L)'
;MVSTCGKMTILADMFVRLRNWWREFRLSLRMKITLSMSAIAVVLLMSSVISFLEYRHMSNYVSGMIADDIRNIHVAQRLVDAVDNYNLQVLAVIGDDNLSSLPDFDRTGFLSHCDSLRAGFGEGRVVPMADSVLYAYSAYMLASMELEDVLQSNFIDTRDWYFTRLQPLFGRLRNYLDRLGGEMYADLQQNSETFDSGFYRSFIPGAVAVAVGILLVFLLMSYILVYYVNPIYKMDRSLEDFLTYRHRYTYTFDSSDQLGDLNSRITELTEENRTLRRRNAALRDIAPKEDES
;
A
#
# COMPACT_ATOMS: atom_id res chain seq x y z
N MET A 1 14.44 -28.83 -9.88
CA MET A 1 13.37 -28.97 -10.91
C MET A 1 12.27 -30.01 -10.54
N VAL A 2 12.26 -30.55 -9.32
CA VAL A 2 11.32 -31.61 -8.88
C VAL A 2 10.18 -31.10 -7.99
N SER A 3 10.23 -29.83 -7.54
CA SER A 3 9.24 -29.30 -6.55
C SER A 3 7.97 -28.67 -7.18
N THR A 4 7.96 -28.39 -8.48
CA THR A 4 6.82 -27.75 -9.16
C THR A 4 5.75 -28.75 -9.62
N CYS A 5 6.11 -30.01 -9.89
CA CYS A 5 5.17 -31.04 -10.34
C CYS A 5 4.22 -31.49 -9.21
N GLY A 6 4.67 -31.54 -7.96
CA GLY A 6 3.84 -31.94 -6.81
C GLY A 6 2.76 -30.89 -6.42
N LYS A 7 3.01 -29.60 -6.66
CA LYS A 7 2.04 -28.53 -6.35
C LYS A 7 0.90 -28.49 -7.36
N MET A 8 1.15 -28.85 -8.60
CA MET A 8 0.16 -28.85 -9.68
C MET A 8 -0.83 -30.02 -9.54
N THR A 9 -0.38 -31.18 -9.04
CA THR A 9 -1.25 -32.32 -8.75
C THR A 9 -2.15 -32.10 -7.54
N ILE A 10 -1.67 -31.40 -6.51
CA ILE A 10 -2.47 -31.05 -5.31
C ILE A 10 -3.58 -30.05 -5.69
N LEU A 11 -3.29 -29.06 -6.52
CA LEU A 11 -4.29 -28.11 -7.03
C LEU A 11 -5.35 -28.80 -7.90
N ALA A 12 -4.94 -29.73 -8.77
CA ALA A 12 -5.86 -30.50 -9.61
C ALA A 12 -6.80 -31.39 -8.77
N ASP A 13 -6.26 -32.03 -7.73
CA ASP A 13 -7.04 -32.89 -6.83
C ASP A 13 -8.00 -32.09 -5.95
N MET A 14 -7.58 -30.91 -5.52
CA MET A 14 -8.43 -29.95 -4.80
C MET A 14 -9.59 -29.44 -5.68
N PHE A 15 -9.32 -29.16 -6.96
CA PHE A 15 -10.36 -28.75 -7.92
C PHE A 15 -11.36 -29.88 -8.20
N VAL A 16 -10.90 -31.13 -8.30
CA VAL A 16 -11.77 -32.28 -8.48
C VAL A 16 -12.63 -32.55 -7.25
N ARG A 17 -12.08 -32.46 -6.04
CA ARG A 17 -12.83 -32.56 -4.78
C ARG A 17 -13.84 -31.44 -4.60
N LEU A 18 -13.46 -30.20 -4.92
CA LEU A 18 -14.37 -29.05 -4.88
C LEU A 18 -15.53 -29.23 -5.88
N ARG A 19 -15.24 -29.70 -7.11
CA ARG A 19 -16.26 -29.96 -8.14
C ARG A 19 -17.22 -31.06 -7.70
N ASN A 20 -16.75 -32.14 -7.08
CA ASN A 20 -17.61 -33.23 -6.63
C ASN A 20 -18.43 -32.81 -5.39
N TRP A 21 -17.88 -32.04 -4.47
CA TRP A 21 -18.59 -31.46 -3.34
C TRP A 21 -19.72 -30.51 -3.79
N TRP A 22 -19.47 -29.71 -4.84
CA TRP A 22 -20.48 -28.81 -5.41
C TRP A 22 -21.60 -29.55 -6.16
N ARG A 23 -21.37 -30.76 -6.66
CA ARG A 23 -22.39 -31.60 -7.31
C ARG A 23 -23.36 -32.24 -6.33
N GLU A 24 -22.95 -32.50 -5.11
CA GLU A 24 -23.82 -33.08 -4.06
C GLU A 24 -24.79 -32.09 -3.44
N PHE A 25 -24.52 -30.79 -3.51
CA PHE A 25 -25.43 -29.75 -3.04
C PHE A 25 -26.50 -29.47 -4.12
N ARG A 26 -27.72 -29.91 -3.88
CA ARG A 26 -28.94 -29.52 -4.66
C ARG A 26 -29.31 -28.05 -4.37
N LEU A 27 -28.42 -27.11 -4.64
CA LEU A 27 -28.67 -25.70 -4.52
C LEU A 27 -29.41 -25.17 -5.74
N SER A 28 -30.43 -24.35 -5.53
CA SER A 28 -31.11 -23.67 -6.63
C SER A 28 -30.14 -22.80 -7.44
N LEU A 29 -30.41 -22.64 -8.74
CA LEU A 29 -29.62 -21.83 -9.65
C LEU A 29 -29.29 -20.42 -9.07
N ARG A 30 -30.30 -19.77 -8.50
CA ARG A 30 -30.17 -18.46 -7.84
C ARG A 30 -29.16 -18.50 -6.71
N MET A 31 -29.21 -19.55 -5.90
CA MET A 31 -28.35 -19.70 -4.72
C MET A 31 -26.89 -19.97 -5.09
N LYS A 32 -26.63 -20.70 -6.18
CA LYS A 32 -25.28 -20.94 -6.72
C LYS A 32 -24.65 -19.63 -7.21
N ILE A 33 -25.39 -18.81 -7.97
CA ILE A 33 -24.91 -17.53 -8.50
C ILE A 33 -24.72 -16.52 -7.37
N THR A 34 -25.70 -16.36 -6.46
CA THR A 34 -25.59 -15.39 -5.36
C THR A 34 -24.46 -15.76 -4.41
N LEU A 35 -24.24 -17.03 -4.12
CA LEU A 35 -23.16 -17.48 -3.23
C LEU A 35 -21.77 -17.19 -3.85
N SER A 36 -21.61 -17.47 -5.15
CA SER A 36 -20.34 -17.20 -5.84
C SER A 36 -20.05 -15.69 -5.94
N MET A 37 -21.05 -14.87 -6.28
CA MET A 37 -20.91 -13.41 -6.29
C MET A 37 -20.63 -12.86 -4.89
N SER A 38 -21.34 -13.36 -3.87
CA SER A 38 -21.11 -12.96 -2.48
C SER A 38 -19.69 -13.32 -2.01
N ALA A 39 -19.19 -14.51 -2.35
CA ALA A 39 -17.82 -14.91 -1.99
C ALA A 39 -16.77 -13.99 -2.63
N ILE A 40 -16.91 -13.64 -3.91
CA ILE A 40 -16.03 -12.70 -4.58
C ILE A 40 -16.10 -11.31 -3.93
N ALA A 41 -17.32 -10.82 -3.67
CA ALA A 41 -17.51 -9.52 -3.02
C ALA A 41 -16.86 -9.47 -1.63
N VAL A 42 -16.99 -10.53 -0.83
CA VAL A 42 -16.34 -10.62 0.50
C VAL A 42 -14.83 -10.62 0.37
N VAL A 43 -14.24 -11.37 -0.56
CA VAL A 43 -12.79 -11.38 -0.79
C VAL A 43 -12.28 -10.00 -1.20
N LEU A 44 -12.98 -9.31 -2.11
CA LEU A 44 -12.61 -7.97 -2.55
C LEU A 44 -12.75 -6.93 -1.43
N LEU A 45 -13.81 -7.02 -0.62
CA LEU A 45 -13.99 -6.14 0.54
C LEU A 45 -12.90 -6.35 1.59
N MET A 46 -12.61 -7.59 1.95
CA MET A 46 -11.53 -7.90 2.91
C MET A 46 -10.18 -7.40 2.40
N SER A 47 -9.87 -7.63 1.13
CA SER A 47 -8.65 -7.13 0.50
C SER A 47 -8.57 -5.60 0.51
N SER A 48 -9.68 -4.91 0.20
CA SER A 48 -9.75 -3.45 0.23
C SER A 48 -9.53 -2.89 1.64
N VAL A 49 -10.13 -3.52 2.66
CA VAL A 49 -9.95 -3.12 4.07
C VAL A 49 -8.49 -3.30 4.50
N ILE A 50 -7.88 -4.45 4.20
CA ILE A 50 -6.47 -4.72 4.54
C ILE A 50 -5.56 -3.69 3.85
N SER A 51 -5.73 -3.45 2.56
CA SER A 51 -4.94 -2.47 1.81
C SER A 51 -5.11 -1.04 2.35
N PHE A 52 -6.33 -0.66 2.76
CA PHE A 52 -6.59 0.65 3.36
C PHE A 52 -5.91 0.81 4.73
N LEU A 53 -5.98 -0.21 5.58
CA LEU A 53 -5.34 -0.18 6.91
C LEU A 53 -3.81 -0.10 6.78
N GLU A 54 -3.22 -0.86 5.87
CA GLU A 54 -1.78 -0.85 5.59
C GLU A 54 -1.32 0.50 5.04
N TYR A 55 -2.07 1.07 4.09
CA TYR A 55 -1.81 2.41 3.56
C TYR A 55 -1.86 3.48 4.65
N ARG A 56 -2.87 3.43 5.52
CA ARG A 56 -3.02 4.40 6.63
C ARG A 56 -1.88 4.26 7.64
N HIS A 57 -1.49 3.04 7.98
CA HIS A 57 -0.37 2.78 8.88
C HIS A 57 0.94 3.34 8.30
N MET A 58 1.22 3.05 7.04
CA MET A 58 2.41 3.53 6.33
C MET A 58 2.42 5.06 6.22
N SER A 59 1.30 5.68 5.84
CA SER A 59 1.18 7.14 5.73
C SER A 59 1.46 7.86 7.04
N ASN A 60 0.92 7.36 8.16
CA ASN A 60 1.15 7.96 9.48
C ASN A 60 2.61 7.79 9.93
N TYR A 61 3.20 6.63 9.71
CA TYR A 61 4.60 6.34 10.06
C TYR A 61 5.55 7.28 9.33
N VAL A 62 5.39 7.41 8.02
CA VAL A 62 6.23 8.25 7.16
C VAL A 62 6.06 9.73 7.50
N SER A 63 4.82 10.19 7.65
CA SER A 63 4.55 11.59 7.97
C SER A 63 5.17 11.99 9.32
N GLY A 64 5.10 11.10 10.32
CA GLY A 64 5.75 11.32 11.61
C GLY A 64 7.28 11.37 11.50
N MET A 65 7.89 10.40 10.84
CA MET A 65 9.33 10.28 10.72
C MET A 65 9.96 11.45 9.95
N ILE A 66 9.39 11.80 8.79
CA ILE A 66 9.87 12.95 7.99
C ILE A 66 9.72 14.27 8.77
N ALA A 67 8.61 14.46 9.49
CA ALA A 67 8.39 15.66 10.28
C ALA A 67 9.41 15.80 11.42
N ASP A 68 9.77 14.69 12.07
CA ASP A 68 10.78 14.66 13.12
C ASP A 68 12.18 14.92 12.55
N ASP A 69 12.56 14.32 11.44
CA ASP A 69 13.84 14.54 10.76
C ASP A 69 13.99 16.02 10.33
N ILE A 70 12.97 16.61 9.70
CA ILE A 70 12.98 18.02 9.30
C ILE A 70 13.11 18.93 10.52
N ARG A 71 12.38 18.64 11.60
CA ARG A 71 12.49 19.42 12.84
C ARG A 71 13.89 19.36 13.41
N ASN A 72 14.51 18.19 13.45
CA ASN A 72 15.85 17.99 13.96
C ASN A 72 16.91 18.73 13.12
N ILE A 73 16.80 18.70 11.79
CA ILE A 73 17.64 19.49 10.88
C ILE A 73 17.51 20.99 11.17
N HIS A 74 16.28 21.50 11.35
CA HIS A 74 16.08 22.91 11.71
C HIS A 74 16.67 23.27 13.07
N VAL A 75 16.62 22.37 14.06
CA VAL A 75 17.25 22.60 15.37
C VAL A 75 18.76 22.64 15.22
N ALA A 76 19.38 21.73 14.47
CA ALA A 76 20.82 21.75 14.17
C ALA A 76 21.22 23.06 13.49
N GLN A 77 20.44 23.54 12.54
CA GLN A 77 20.70 24.79 11.85
C GLN A 77 20.64 26.02 12.78
N ARG A 78 19.68 26.05 13.71
CA ARG A 78 19.61 27.09 14.73
C ARG A 78 20.84 27.11 15.66
N LEU A 79 21.38 25.92 15.99
CA LEU A 79 22.61 25.85 16.77
C LEU A 79 23.79 26.44 16.00
N VAL A 80 23.89 26.14 14.69
CA VAL A 80 24.93 26.77 13.83
C VAL A 80 24.78 28.26 13.80
N ASP A 81 23.57 28.77 13.52
CA ASP A 81 23.29 30.19 13.41
C ASP A 81 23.58 30.93 14.73
N ALA A 82 23.25 30.33 15.90
CA ALA A 82 23.52 30.92 17.20
C ALA A 82 25.01 31.07 17.46
N VAL A 83 25.81 30.05 17.15
CA VAL A 83 27.27 30.06 17.33
C VAL A 83 27.94 31.02 16.36
N ASP A 84 27.52 31.03 15.10
CA ASP A 84 28.06 31.95 14.08
C ASP A 84 27.76 33.40 14.44
N ASN A 85 26.51 33.71 14.82
CA ASN A 85 26.13 35.07 15.24
C ASN A 85 26.91 35.53 16.46
N TYR A 86 27.08 34.68 17.49
CA TYR A 86 27.86 35.01 18.65
C TYR A 86 29.33 35.27 18.29
N ASN A 87 29.94 34.42 17.47
CA ASN A 87 31.32 34.59 17.02
C ASN A 87 31.51 35.87 16.20
N LEU A 88 30.54 36.26 15.38
CA LEU A 88 30.55 37.54 14.65
C LEU A 88 30.47 38.73 15.59
N GLN A 89 29.66 38.66 16.65
CA GLN A 89 29.59 39.69 17.68
C GLN A 89 30.89 39.82 18.44
N VAL A 90 31.52 38.71 18.84
CA VAL A 90 32.86 38.71 19.45
C VAL A 90 33.88 39.39 18.53
N LEU A 91 33.87 39.03 17.23
CA LEU A 91 34.77 39.62 16.25
C LEU A 91 34.53 41.12 16.07
N ALA A 92 33.26 41.57 16.10
CA ALA A 92 32.90 42.98 16.01
C ALA A 92 33.44 43.77 17.21
N VAL A 93 33.32 43.23 18.44
CA VAL A 93 33.88 43.85 19.65
C VAL A 93 35.41 43.96 19.58
N ILE A 94 36.09 42.95 19.04
CA ILE A 94 37.55 42.98 18.87
C ILE A 94 37.98 43.98 17.79
N GLY A 95 37.12 44.22 16.79
CA GLY A 95 37.42 45.13 15.66
C GLY A 95 37.08 46.59 15.88
N ASP A 96 36.27 46.93 16.90
CA ASP A 96 35.80 48.29 17.18
C ASP A 96 36.14 48.71 18.63
N ASP A 97 37.15 49.58 18.78
CA ASP A 97 37.59 50.07 20.08
C ASP A 97 36.52 50.88 20.85
N ASN A 98 35.39 51.23 20.23
CA ASN A 98 34.28 51.99 20.81
C ASN A 98 33.11 51.12 21.29
N LEU A 99 33.10 49.82 21.01
CA LEU A 99 32.06 48.90 21.44
C LEU A 99 32.26 48.57 22.94
N SER A 100 31.38 49.10 23.76
CA SER A 100 31.42 48.97 25.22
C SER A 100 30.58 47.81 25.78
N SER A 101 29.85 47.07 24.93
CA SER A 101 28.99 45.94 25.35
C SER A 101 29.57 44.62 24.91
N LEU A 102 29.82 43.73 25.86
CA LEU A 102 30.18 42.35 25.57
C LEU A 102 29.01 41.64 24.93
N PRO A 103 29.26 40.74 23.97
CA PRO A 103 28.20 39.97 23.33
C PRO A 103 27.53 39.00 24.31
N ASP A 104 26.20 38.96 24.26
CA ASP A 104 25.41 38.06 25.07
C ASP A 104 25.09 36.79 24.26
N PHE A 105 25.17 35.63 24.91
CA PHE A 105 24.87 34.33 24.31
C PHE A 105 23.72 33.67 25.06
N ASP A 106 22.65 33.32 24.32
CA ASP A 106 21.55 32.55 24.88
C ASP A 106 21.96 31.09 25.14
N ARG A 107 22.68 30.93 26.27
CA ARG A 107 23.14 29.61 26.74
C ARG A 107 21.97 28.66 26.99
N THR A 108 20.87 29.17 27.53
CA THR A 108 19.71 28.33 27.90
C THR A 108 19.03 27.79 26.69
N GLY A 109 18.82 28.62 25.66
CA GLY A 109 18.28 28.22 24.38
C GLY A 109 19.17 27.20 23.66
N PHE A 110 20.50 27.46 23.65
CA PHE A 110 21.46 26.55 23.02
C PHE A 110 21.44 25.15 23.67
N LEU A 111 21.52 25.08 25.01
CA LEU A 111 21.46 23.80 25.72
C LEU A 111 20.14 23.08 25.53
N SER A 112 19.02 23.81 25.57
CA SER A 112 17.68 23.24 25.31
C SER A 112 17.57 22.63 23.90
N HIS A 113 18.19 23.26 22.89
CA HIS A 113 18.24 22.70 21.53
C HIS A 113 19.12 21.45 21.47
N CYS A 114 20.25 21.41 22.14
CA CYS A 114 21.10 20.22 22.25
C CYS A 114 20.38 19.07 22.95
N ASP A 115 19.66 19.32 24.02
CA ASP A 115 18.88 18.34 24.76
C ASP A 115 17.70 17.82 23.92
N SER A 116 17.05 18.69 23.13
CA SER A 116 15.98 18.30 22.19
C SER A 116 16.50 17.36 21.11
N LEU A 117 17.68 17.63 20.56
CA LEU A 117 18.34 16.73 19.60
C LEU A 117 18.67 15.38 20.23
N ARG A 118 19.25 15.40 21.44
CA ARG A 118 19.61 14.18 22.16
C ARG A 118 18.39 13.30 22.46
N ALA A 119 17.26 13.91 22.82
CA ALA A 119 16.00 13.21 23.09
C ALA A 119 15.30 12.69 21.82
N GLY A 120 15.45 13.40 20.69
CA GLY A 120 14.82 13.04 19.41
C GLY A 120 15.51 11.89 18.68
N PHE A 121 16.77 11.60 18.99
CA PHE A 121 17.51 10.48 18.41
C PHE A 121 17.66 9.40 19.49
N GLY A 122 17.10 8.21 19.24
CA GLY A 122 17.38 7.04 20.07
C GLY A 122 18.89 6.73 20.15
N GLU A 123 19.30 5.58 20.66
CA GLU A 123 20.72 5.18 20.89
C GLU A 123 21.61 5.10 19.63
N GLY A 124 21.32 5.89 18.57
CA GLY A 124 22.04 5.90 17.29
C GLY A 124 23.34 6.73 17.30
N ARG A 125 23.97 6.88 16.11
CA ARG A 125 25.22 7.62 15.86
C ARG A 125 25.17 9.10 16.24
N VAL A 126 23.99 9.71 16.27
CA VAL A 126 23.79 11.14 16.51
C VAL A 126 24.02 11.51 17.96
N VAL A 127 23.76 10.63 18.92
CA VAL A 127 23.99 10.90 20.36
C VAL A 127 25.45 11.18 20.68
N PRO A 128 26.45 10.40 20.24
CA PRO A 128 27.86 10.71 20.46
C PRO A 128 28.31 12.03 19.82
N MET A 129 27.68 12.39 18.66
CA MET A 129 27.95 13.68 18.02
C MET A 129 27.39 14.85 18.80
N ALA A 130 26.15 14.75 19.32
CA ALA A 130 25.56 15.75 20.19
C ALA A 130 26.43 16.00 21.45
N ASP A 131 26.96 14.94 22.07
CA ASP A 131 27.89 15.05 23.18
C ASP A 131 29.21 15.74 22.77
N SER A 132 29.71 15.49 21.55
CA SER A 132 30.90 16.17 21.02
C SER A 132 30.66 17.67 20.78
N VAL A 133 29.46 18.03 20.31
CA VAL A 133 29.03 19.44 20.18
C VAL A 133 28.98 20.11 21.53
N LEU A 134 28.38 19.50 22.56
CA LEU A 134 28.31 20.03 23.91
C LEU A 134 29.70 20.23 24.51
N TYR A 135 30.61 19.31 24.31
CA TYR A 135 32.00 19.43 24.78
C TYR A 135 32.73 20.60 24.10
N ALA A 136 32.64 20.65 22.75
CA ALA A 136 33.26 21.74 21.99
C ALA A 136 32.64 23.12 22.32
N TYR A 137 31.32 23.17 22.52
CA TYR A 137 30.61 24.37 22.98
C TYR A 137 31.13 24.84 24.36
N SER A 138 31.24 23.91 25.30
CA SER A 138 31.75 24.26 26.64
C SER A 138 33.17 24.80 26.59
N ALA A 139 34.04 24.22 25.76
CA ALA A 139 35.41 24.71 25.56
C ALA A 139 35.46 26.11 24.92
N TYR A 140 34.60 26.33 23.89
CA TYR A 140 34.49 27.63 23.22
C TYR A 140 33.95 28.71 24.17
N MET A 141 32.89 28.41 24.94
CA MET A 141 32.30 29.36 25.91
C MET A 141 33.26 29.70 27.06
N LEU A 142 34.00 28.72 27.59
CA LEU A 142 35.03 28.97 28.60
C LEU A 142 36.10 29.95 28.10
N ALA A 143 36.57 29.74 26.86
CA ALA A 143 37.54 30.65 26.27
C ALA A 143 36.94 32.03 25.98
N SER A 144 35.68 32.11 25.53
CA SER A 144 35.01 33.38 25.26
C SER A 144 34.78 34.24 26.52
N MET A 145 34.63 33.60 27.68
CA MET A 145 34.54 34.33 28.96
C MET A 145 35.86 35.08 29.33
N GLU A 146 37.00 34.66 28.78
CA GLU A 146 38.29 35.37 28.97
C GLU A 146 38.33 36.69 28.17
N LEU A 147 37.37 36.96 27.25
CA LEU A 147 37.36 38.13 26.40
C LEU A 147 37.37 39.43 27.21
N GLU A 148 36.63 39.51 28.32
CA GLU A 148 36.56 40.68 29.18
C GLU A 148 37.92 41.00 29.76
N ASP A 149 38.62 40.00 30.30
CA ASP A 149 39.95 40.14 30.89
C ASP A 149 41.00 40.54 29.82
N VAL A 150 40.89 39.99 28.62
CA VAL A 150 41.77 40.29 27.48
C VAL A 150 41.58 41.72 27.00
N LEU A 151 40.33 42.22 26.92
CA LEU A 151 40.03 43.59 26.52
C LEU A 151 40.56 44.62 27.57
N GLN A 152 40.54 44.25 28.85
CA GLN A 152 41.06 45.10 29.91
C GLN A 152 42.60 45.04 30.09
N SER A 153 43.25 44.06 29.46
CA SER A 153 44.69 43.83 29.59
C SER A 153 45.46 44.69 28.60
N ASN A 154 46.42 45.47 29.10
CA ASN A 154 47.37 46.22 28.27
C ASN A 154 48.50 45.33 27.68
N PHE A 155 48.61 44.10 28.08
CA PHE A 155 49.72 43.19 27.73
C PHE A 155 49.36 42.10 26.68
N ILE A 156 48.09 41.91 26.44
CA ILE A 156 47.58 40.86 25.51
C ILE A 156 47.04 41.56 24.27
N ASP A 157 47.56 41.20 23.09
CA ASP A 157 46.96 41.63 21.83
C ASP A 157 45.64 40.81 21.61
N THR A 158 44.54 41.52 21.67
CA THR A 158 43.17 40.94 21.56
C THR A 158 42.99 40.20 20.25
N ARG A 159 43.57 40.69 19.15
CA ARG A 159 43.50 40.03 17.83
C ARG A 159 44.31 38.74 17.82
N ASP A 160 45.53 38.76 18.35
CA ASP A 160 46.36 37.57 18.43
C ASP A 160 45.71 36.51 19.34
N TRP A 161 45.15 36.92 20.49
CA TRP A 161 44.37 36.00 21.35
C TRP A 161 43.20 35.39 20.61
N TYR A 162 42.41 36.18 19.85
CA TYR A 162 41.27 35.66 19.09
C TYR A 162 41.72 34.60 18.09
N PHE A 163 42.69 34.88 17.25
CA PHE A 163 43.12 33.98 16.18
C PHE A 163 43.88 32.74 16.68
N THR A 164 44.61 32.86 17.79
CA THR A 164 45.40 31.76 18.34
C THR A 164 44.65 30.90 19.33
N ARG A 165 43.68 31.44 20.07
CA ARG A 165 42.99 30.73 21.11
C ARG A 165 41.49 30.49 20.84
N LEU A 166 40.73 31.53 20.51
CA LEU A 166 39.30 31.44 20.39
C LEU A 166 38.85 30.84 19.04
N GLN A 167 39.42 31.32 17.93
CA GLN A 167 39.07 30.87 16.59
C GLN A 167 39.27 29.36 16.37
N PRO A 168 40.32 28.70 16.84
CA PRO A 168 40.46 27.25 16.71
C PRO A 168 39.38 26.48 17.46
N LEU A 169 38.90 26.99 18.60
CA LEU A 169 37.78 26.36 19.34
C LEU A 169 36.45 26.56 18.61
N PHE A 170 36.21 27.78 18.08
CA PHE A 170 35.08 28.02 17.19
C PHE A 170 35.09 27.11 15.98
N GLY A 171 36.20 26.98 15.27
CA GLY A 171 36.33 26.10 14.10
C GLY A 171 36.07 24.64 14.46
N ARG A 172 36.47 24.21 15.64
CA ARG A 172 36.20 22.86 16.14
C ARG A 172 34.72 22.65 16.43
N LEU A 173 34.08 23.59 17.14
CA LEU A 173 32.66 23.57 17.42
C LEU A 173 31.85 23.58 16.11
N ARG A 174 32.17 24.45 15.19
CA ARG A 174 31.55 24.57 13.87
C ARG A 174 31.62 23.24 13.08
N ASN A 175 32.82 22.63 13.07
CA ASN A 175 33.00 21.34 12.38
C ASN A 175 32.11 20.21 12.99
N TYR A 176 31.95 20.18 14.31
CA TYR A 176 31.04 19.21 14.95
C TYR A 176 29.56 19.48 14.61
N LEU A 177 29.15 20.73 14.55
CA LEU A 177 27.79 21.12 14.16
C LEU A 177 27.52 20.78 12.69
N ASP A 178 28.48 21.06 11.80
CA ASP A 178 28.35 20.71 10.38
C ASP A 178 28.27 19.19 10.16
N ARG A 179 29.07 18.41 10.91
CA ARG A 179 28.98 16.95 10.88
C ARG A 179 27.65 16.45 11.42
N LEU A 180 27.14 17.01 12.50
CA LEU A 180 25.85 16.67 13.05
C LEU A 180 24.74 16.91 12.03
N GLY A 181 24.74 18.05 11.37
CA GLY A 181 23.83 18.36 10.27
C GLY A 181 23.94 17.36 9.12
N GLY A 182 25.18 17.00 8.73
CA GLY A 182 25.44 16.01 7.66
C GLY A 182 24.89 14.63 7.98
N GLU A 183 25.05 14.14 9.21
CA GLU A 183 24.47 12.85 9.63
C GLU A 183 22.94 12.88 9.63
N MET A 184 22.33 13.99 10.05
CA MET A 184 20.88 14.15 9.99
C MET A 184 20.34 14.11 8.55
N TYR A 185 21.03 14.74 7.61
CA TYR A 185 20.68 14.64 6.19
C TYR A 185 20.86 13.22 5.65
N ALA A 186 21.91 12.52 6.09
CA ALA A 186 22.12 11.12 5.70
C ALA A 186 21.03 10.20 6.26
N ASP A 187 20.61 10.41 7.51
CA ASP A 187 19.49 9.66 8.10
C ASP A 187 18.17 9.95 7.38
N LEU A 188 17.88 11.22 7.03
CA LEU A 188 16.71 11.57 6.21
C LEU A 188 16.73 10.88 4.85
N GLN A 189 17.88 10.84 4.17
CA GLN A 189 18.04 10.16 2.89
C GLN A 189 17.82 8.65 3.04
N GLN A 190 18.42 8.02 4.04
CA GLN A 190 18.25 6.60 4.32
C GLN A 190 16.80 6.26 4.66
N ASN A 191 16.12 7.11 5.42
CA ASN A 191 14.71 6.97 5.75
C ASN A 191 13.84 7.12 4.50
N SER A 192 14.18 8.02 3.58
CA SER A 192 13.51 8.18 2.29
C SER A 192 13.67 6.95 1.40
N GLU A 193 14.86 6.35 1.32
CA GLU A 193 15.10 5.11 0.57
C GLU A 193 14.36 3.91 1.19
N THR A 194 14.32 3.86 2.52
CA THR A 194 13.53 2.85 3.24
C THR A 194 12.04 3.02 3.00
N PHE A 195 11.57 4.26 2.83
CA PHE A 195 10.21 4.57 2.44
C PHE A 195 9.85 4.02 1.06
N ASP A 196 10.69 4.25 0.05
CA ASP A 196 10.46 3.74 -1.30
C ASP A 196 10.34 2.20 -1.29
N SER A 197 11.24 1.53 -0.60
CA SER A 197 11.18 0.07 -0.45
C SER A 197 9.96 -0.41 0.33
N GLY A 198 9.57 0.30 1.38
CA GLY A 198 8.38 0.04 2.20
C GLY A 198 7.08 0.30 1.44
N PHE A 199 7.04 1.34 0.60
CA PHE A 199 5.90 1.65 -0.27
C PHE A 199 5.62 0.51 -1.25
N TYR A 200 6.65 0.01 -1.94
CA TYR A 200 6.49 -1.14 -2.83
C TYR A 200 6.03 -2.39 -2.07
N ARG A 201 6.56 -2.64 -0.89
CA ARG A 201 6.17 -3.79 -0.05
C ARG A 201 4.71 -3.70 0.41
N SER A 202 4.21 -2.52 0.70
CA SER A 202 2.80 -2.28 1.08
C SER A 202 1.86 -2.31 -0.14
N PHE A 203 2.32 -1.83 -1.30
CA PHE A 203 1.53 -1.79 -2.53
C PHE A 203 1.33 -3.16 -3.18
N ILE A 204 2.35 -4.05 -3.12
CA ILE A 204 2.32 -5.36 -3.77
C ILE A 204 1.13 -6.23 -3.31
N PRO A 205 0.81 -6.38 -2.00
CA PRO A 205 -0.34 -7.18 -1.57
C PRO A 205 -1.67 -6.67 -2.12
N GLY A 206 -1.85 -5.34 -2.19
CA GLY A 206 -3.04 -4.72 -2.76
C GLY A 206 -3.18 -5.00 -4.26
N ALA A 207 -2.10 -4.84 -5.02
CA ALA A 207 -2.07 -5.13 -6.46
C ALA A 207 -2.34 -6.62 -6.75
N VAL A 208 -1.75 -7.53 -5.97
CA VAL A 208 -2.00 -8.98 -6.08
C VAL A 208 -3.46 -9.30 -5.80
N ALA A 209 -4.05 -8.70 -4.77
CA ALA A 209 -5.45 -8.92 -4.43
C ALA A 209 -6.41 -8.45 -5.53
N VAL A 210 -6.14 -7.30 -6.15
CA VAL A 210 -6.91 -6.82 -7.31
C VAL A 210 -6.76 -7.77 -8.49
N ALA A 211 -5.55 -8.24 -8.80
CA ALA A 211 -5.30 -9.19 -9.88
C ALA A 211 -6.04 -10.52 -9.66
N VAL A 212 -6.01 -11.06 -8.44
CA VAL A 212 -6.77 -12.26 -8.05
C VAL A 212 -8.28 -12.02 -8.16
N GLY A 213 -8.76 -10.86 -7.72
CA GLY A 213 -10.17 -10.47 -7.84
C GLY A 213 -10.64 -10.45 -9.29
N ILE A 214 -9.88 -9.85 -10.19
CA ILE A 214 -10.16 -9.82 -11.64
C ILE A 214 -10.19 -11.25 -12.20
N LEU A 215 -9.21 -12.08 -11.85
CA LEU A 215 -9.17 -13.48 -12.28
C LEU A 215 -10.43 -14.24 -11.85
N LEU A 216 -10.86 -14.07 -10.60
CA LEU A 216 -12.07 -14.71 -10.08
C LEU A 216 -13.32 -14.24 -10.83
N VAL A 217 -13.42 -12.96 -11.18
CA VAL A 217 -14.54 -12.43 -12.00
C VAL A 217 -14.55 -13.07 -13.39
N PHE A 218 -13.39 -13.19 -14.05
CA PHE A 218 -13.29 -13.87 -15.34
C PHE A 218 -13.68 -15.35 -15.26
N LEU A 219 -13.24 -16.06 -14.22
CA LEU A 219 -13.62 -17.45 -13.99
C LEU A 219 -15.12 -17.60 -13.76
N LEU A 220 -15.73 -16.70 -12.97
CA LEU A 220 -17.17 -16.69 -12.74
C LEU A 220 -17.94 -16.41 -14.04
N MET A 221 -17.50 -15.42 -14.82
CA MET A 221 -18.11 -15.11 -16.11
C MET A 221 -18.03 -16.28 -17.08
N SER A 222 -16.87 -16.93 -17.18
CA SER A 222 -16.69 -18.15 -17.97
C SER A 222 -17.60 -19.29 -17.51
N TYR A 223 -17.72 -19.48 -16.20
CA TYR A 223 -18.63 -20.45 -15.61
C TYR A 223 -20.10 -20.18 -15.99
N ILE A 224 -20.55 -18.93 -15.89
CA ILE A 224 -21.92 -18.52 -16.26
C ILE A 224 -22.17 -18.79 -17.77
N LEU A 225 -21.23 -18.42 -18.62
CA LEU A 225 -21.34 -18.63 -20.06
C LEU A 225 -21.47 -20.10 -20.41
N VAL A 226 -20.64 -20.96 -19.84
CA VAL A 226 -20.60 -22.40 -20.16
C VAL A 226 -21.77 -23.15 -19.55
N TYR A 227 -22.13 -22.87 -18.29
CA TYR A 227 -23.13 -23.66 -17.57
C TYR A 227 -24.57 -23.14 -17.68
N TYR A 228 -24.76 -21.86 -18.03
CA TYR A 228 -26.09 -21.26 -18.09
C TYR A 228 -26.44 -20.74 -19.50
N VAL A 229 -25.61 -19.91 -20.07
CA VAL A 229 -25.93 -19.25 -21.33
C VAL A 229 -25.94 -20.26 -22.48
N ASN A 230 -24.92 -21.10 -22.58
CA ASN A 230 -24.77 -22.06 -23.65
C ASN A 230 -25.86 -23.14 -23.66
N PRO A 231 -26.25 -23.77 -22.54
CA PRO A 231 -27.41 -24.67 -22.49
C PRO A 231 -28.72 -24.00 -22.88
N ILE A 232 -28.99 -22.78 -22.37
CA ILE A 232 -30.23 -22.06 -22.73
C ILE A 232 -30.28 -21.78 -24.21
N TYR A 233 -29.20 -21.32 -24.82
CA TYR A 233 -29.12 -21.06 -26.25
C TYR A 233 -29.35 -22.35 -27.06
N LYS A 234 -28.81 -23.48 -26.63
CA LYS A 234 -29.03 -24.79 -27.29
C LYS A 234 -30.46 -25.30 -27.15
N MET A 235 -31.09 -25.07 -25.98
CA MET A 235 -32.52 -25.41 -25.77
C MET A 235 -33.39 -24.57 -26.70
N ASP A 236 -33.16 -23.28 -26.79
CA ASP A 236 -33.90 -22.33 -27.62
C ASP A 236 -33.81 -22.74 -29.10
N ARG A 237 -32.60 -22.96 -29.61
CA ARG A 237 -32.36 -23.39 -30.98
C ARG A 237 -33.04 -24.75 -31.31
N SER A 238 -32.95 -25.70 -30.36
CA SER A 238 -33.60 -27.02 -30.58
C SER A 238 -35.15 -26.92 -30.56
N LEU A 239 -35.69 -25.97 -29.79
CA LEU A 239 -37.11 -25.66 -29.76
C LEU A 239 -37.56 -24.94 -31.04
N GLU A 240 -36.75 -23.99 -31.55
CA GLU A 240 -36.96 -23.35 -32.85
C GLU A 240 -37.00 -24.36 -34.01
N ASP A 241 -36.04 -25.30 -34.04
CA ASP A 241 -36.00 -26.40 -35.02
C ASP A 241 -37.24 -27.28 -34.93
N PHE A 242 -37.76 -27.57 -33.74
CA PHE A 242 -39.01 -28.29 -33.53
C PHE A 242 -40.22 -27.53 -34.04
N LEU A 243 -40.30 -26.23 -33.83
CA LEU A 243 -41.45 -25.40 -34.27
C LEU A 243 -41.44 -25.16 -35.78
N THR A 244 -40.26 -24.84 -36.35
CA THR A 244 -40.12 -24.41 -37.76
C THR A 244 -40.04 -25.59 -38.70
N TYR A 245 -39.18 -26.56 -38.42
CA TYR A 245 -38.86 -27.69 -39.30
C TYR A 245 -39.54 -29.00 -38.89
N ARG A 246 -40.29 -29.00 -37.78
CA ARG A 246 -40.95 -30.20 -37.23
C ARG A 246 -39.98 -31.32 -36.85
N HIS A 247 -38.68 -30.96 -36.63
CA HIS A 247 -37.70 -31.91 -36.16
C HIS A 247 -37.99 -32.33 -34.72
N ARG A 248 -37.55 -33.51 -34.32
CA ARG A 248 -37.67 -33.95 -32.93
C ARG A 248 -36.77 -33.09 -32.02
N TYR A 249 -37.29 -32.66 -30.86
CA TYR A 249 -36.43 -32.06 -29.82
C TYR A 249 -35.46 -33.12 -29.28
N THR A 250 -34.16 -32.93 -29.50
CA THR A 250 -33.12 -33.93 -29.17
C THR A 250 -32.10 -33.46 -28.18
N TYR A 251 -32.21 -32.20 -27.74
CA TYR A 251 -31.24 -31.68 -26.79
C TYR A 251 -31.46 -32.30 -25.41
N THR A 252 -30.39 -32.92 -24.88
CA THR A 252 -30.35 -33.49 -23.54
C THR A 252 -29.39 -32.71 -22.68
N PHE A 253 -29.84 -32.25 -21.52
CA PHE A 253 -29.04 -31.53 -20.55
C PHE A 253 -29.25 -32.18 -19.18
N ASP A 254 -28.21 -32.90 -18.74
CA ASP A 254 -28.21 -33.59 -17.44
C ASP A 254 -27.68 -32.63 -16.35
N SER A 255 -28.60 -31.97 -15.67
CA SER A 255 -28.33 -31.11 -14.52
C SER A 255 -29.40 -31.33 -13.46
N SER A 256 -28.98 -31.30 -12.19
CA SER A 256 -29.89 -31.45 -11.03
C SER A 256 -30.50 -30.13 -10.56
N ASP A 257 -30.47 -29.08 -11.38
CA ASP A 257 -31.00 -27.77 -11.09
C ASP A 257 -32.21 -27.41 -11.97
N GLN A 258 -32.75 -26.20 -11.79
CA GLN A 258 -33.92 -25.71 -12.50
C GLN A 258 -33.76 -25.72 -14.03
N LEU A 259 -32.55 -25.68 -14.58
CA LEU A 259 -32.31 -25.80 -16.02
C LEU A 259 -32.53 -27.23 -16.50
N GLY A 260 -32.11 -28.22 -15.72
CA GLY A 260 -32.38 -29.63 -16.00
C GLY A 260 -33.89 -29.92 -15.96
N ASP A 261 -34.61 -29.41 -14.95
CA ASP A 261 -36.05 -29.53 -14.84
C ASP A 261 -36.77 -28.86 -16.02
N LEU A 262 -36.31 -27.66 -16.42
CA LEU A 262 -36.85 -26.95 -17.57
C LEU A 262 -36.69 -27.78 -18.86
N ASN A 263 -35.48 -28.31 -19.11
CA ASN A 263 -35.20 -29.15 -20.28
C ASN A 263 -36.08 -30.39 -20.31
N SER A 264 -36.31 -31.05 -19.17
CA SER A 264 -37.17 -32.22 -19.03
C SER A 264 -38.62 -31.87 -19.36
N ARG A 265 -39.16 -30.76 -18.85
CA ARG A 265 -40.50 -30.28 -19.18
C ARG A 265 -40.69 -29.89 -20.63
N ILE A 266 -39.67 -29.25 -21.25
CA ILE A 266 -39.70 -28.95 -22.69
C ILE A 266 -39.73 -30.26 -23.50
N THR A 267 -38.96 -31.27 -23.12
CA THR A 267 -38.94 -32.58 -23.78
C THR A 267 -40.32 -33.25 -23.69
N GLU A 268 -40.93 -33.24 -22.52
CA GLU A 268 -42.28 -33.80 -22.30
C GLU A 268 -43.34 -33.10 -23.15
N LEU A 269 -43.39 -31.76 -23.11
CA LEU A 269 -44.30 -30.94 -23.90
C LEU A 269 -44.17 -31.16 -25.41
N THR A 270 -42.93 -31.25 -25.90
CA THR A 270 -42.69 -31.46 -27.35
C THR A 270 -43.10 -32.87 -27.81
N GLU A 271 -42.93 -33.89 -26.96
CA GLU A 271 -43.36 -35.26 -27.30
C GLU A 271 -44.89 -35.40 -27.21
N GLU A 272 -45.53 -34.77 -26.20
CA GLU A 272 -47.02 -34.73 -26.12
C GLU A 272 -47.62 -34.01 -27.34
N ASN A 273 -47.09 -32.85 -27.71
CA ASN A 273 -47.54 -32.11 -28.90
C ASN A 273 -47.41 -32.97 -30.19
N ARG A 274 -46.31 -33.74 -30.28
CA ARG A 274 -46.09 -34.64 -31.39
C ARG A 274 -47.10 -35.77 -31.42
N THR A 275 -47.44 -36.38 -30.30
CA THR A 275 -48.45 -37.45 -30.21
C THR A 275 -49.85 -36.94 -30.53
N LEU A 276 -50.20 -35.76 -30.03
CA LEU A 276 -51.47 -35.10 -30.38
C LEU A 276 -51.58 -34.79 -31.87
N ARG A 277 -50.52 -34.26 -32.48
CA ARG A 277 -50.49 -34.00 -33.92
C ARG A 277 -50.66 -35.28 -34.73
N ARG A 278 -50.03 -36.40 -34.34
CA ARG A 278 -50.20 -37.72 -35.01
C ARG A 278 -51.61 -38.21 -34.86
N ARG A 279 -52.24 -38.13 -33.68
CA ARG A 279 -53.65 -38.51 -33.47
C ARG A 279 -54.60 -37.69 -34.33
N ASN A 280 -54.40 -36.35 -34.37
CA ASN A 280 -55.23 -35.46 -35.19
C ASN A 280 -55.07 -35.75 -36.69
N ALA A 281 -53.86 -36.09 -37.17
CA ALA A 281 -53.66 -36.52 -38.58
C ALA A 281 -54.39 -37.81 -38.86
N ALA A 282 -54.27 -38.83 -37.98
CA ALA A 282 -54.98 -40.08 -38.13
C ALA A 282 -56.51 -39.93 -38.11
N LEU A 283 -57.07 -39.04 -37.27
CA LEU A 283 -58.48 -38.72 -37.21
C LEU A 283 -58.96 -38.01 -38.50
N ARG A 284 -58.15 -37.17 -39.12
CA ARG A 284 -58.46 -36.52 -40.39
C ARG A 284 -58.50 -37.51 -41.57
N ASP A 285 -57.63 -38.53 -41.55
CA ASP A 285 -57.60 -39.55 -42.57
C ASP A 285 -58.80 -40.52 -42.50
N ILE A 286 -59.46 -40.63 -41.33
CA ILE A 286 -60.62 -41.46 -41.04
C ILE A 286 -61.94 -40.69 -41.28
N ALA A 287 -61.90 -39.33 -41.23
CA ALA A 287 -63.09 -38.53 -41.50
C ALA A 287 -63.57 -38.75 -42.98
N PRO A 288 -64.83 -39.15 -43.23
CA PRO A 288 -65.30 -39.33 -44.58
C PRO A 288 -65.21 -38.04 -45.38
N LYS A 289 -64.68 -38.11 -46.59
CA LYS A 289 -64.77 -37.00 -47.57
C LYS A 289 -66.26 -36.81 -47.82
N GLU A 290 -66.84 -35.74 -47.23
CA GLU A 290 -68.14 -35.29 -47.68
C GLU A 290 -68.01 -34.94 -49.17
N ASP A 291 -68.72 -35.69 -50.00
CA ASP A 291 -68.81 -35.55 -51.43
C ASP A 291 -69.23 -34.12 -51.78
N GLU A 292 -68.36 -33.39 -52.54
CA GLU A 292 -68.81 -32.28 -53.36
C GLU A 292 -69.82 -32.85 -54.41
N SER A 293 -71.10 -32.57 -54.21
CA SER A 293 -72.12 -32.66 -55.24
C SER A 293 -72.65 -31.28 -55.55
#